data_65860ca5dda621107d3f2f0fde6253d4
#
_entry.id   65860ca5dda621107d3f2f0fde6253d4
#
_cell.length_a   1.000
_cell.length_b   1.000
_cell.length_c   1.000
_cell.angle_alpha   90.00
_cell.angle_beta   90.00
_cell.angle_gamma   90.00
#
_symmetry.space_group_name_H-M   'P 1'
#
loop_
_entity.id
_entity.type
_entity.pdbx_description
1 polymer ?
#
loop_
_entity_poly.entity_id
_entity_poly.type
_entity_poly.pdbx_seq_one_letter_code
_entity_poly.pdbx_strand_id
1 'polypeptide(L)'
;MDLATDIDVFCYTKGPGMGGPLSVGALVTRTLALMYDKPIIGVNHCIGHIEMGRVVTGAENPTILYVSGGNTQVLAYSQRRYRIFGETIDIAVGNMLDRFARLCKLSNDPSPGYNIEQKAKEGSNYIELPYIVKGMDVSFSGILTHIEELVSGKKTS
;
A
#
# COMPACT_ATOMS: atom_id res chain seq x y z
N MET A 1 -6.17 31.33 8.51
CA MET A 1 -4.83 30.76 8.36
C MET A 1 -4.09 31.60 7.34
N ASP A 2 -3.01 32.20 7.77
CA ASP A 2 -2.12 33.00 6.91
C ASP A 2 -0.88 32.13 6.60
N LEU A 3 -0.63 31.88 5.32
CA LEU A 3 0.50 31.02 4.90
C LEU A 3 1.87 31.63 5.22
N ALA A 4 1.95 32.95 5.38
CA ALA A 4 3.19 33.62 5.71
C ALA A 4 3.59 33.44 7.19
N THR A 5 2.60 33.44 8.10
CA THR A 5 2.82 33.47 9.56
C THR A 5 2.54 32.15 10.24
N ASP A 6 1.57 31.37 9.73
CA ASP A 6 1.08 30.17 10.43
C ASP A 6 1.75 28.88 9.93
N ILE A 7 2.54 28.93 8.85
CA ILE A 7 3.23 27.78 8.26
C ILE A 7 4.74 27.92 8.45
N ASP A 8 5.38 26.91 9.05
CA ASP A 8 6.83 26.85 9.24
C ASP A 8 7.53 26.12 8.07
N VAL A 9 6.89 25.14 7.48
CA VAL A 9 7.47 24.30 6.44
C VAL A 9 6.41 23.72 5.50
N PHE A 10 6.72 23.63 4.22
CA PHE A 10 5.90 22.94 3.24
C PHE A 10 6.43 21.53 2.99
N CYS A 11 5.53 20.55 3.01
CA CYS A 11 5.85 19.16 2.76
C CYS A 11 5.09 18.62 1.54
N TYR A 12 5.70 17.74 0.78
CA TYR A 12 5.06 17.04 -0.34
C TYR A 12 5.51 15.59 -0.44
N THR A 13 4.68 14.73 -1.01
CA THR A 13 5.06 13.36 -1.30
C THR A 13 6.03 13.34 -2.48
N LYS A 14 7.30 13.01 -2.21
CA LYS A 14 8.35 12.92 -3.24
C LYS A 14 8.20 11.66 -4.10
N GLY A 15 7.61 10.62 -3.57
CA GLY A 15 7.44 9.27 -4.17
C GLY A 15 7.72 8.17 -3.16
N PRO A 16 7.54 6.90 -3.57
CA PRO A 16 7.05 6.42 -4.87
C PRO A 16 5.56 6.70 -5.09
N GLY A 17 5.10 6.63 -6.37
CA GLY A 17 3.71 6.82 -6.73
C GLY A 17 3.54 7.18 -8.22
N MET A 18 2.34 7.55 -8.62
CA MET A 18 2.04 7.96 -10.00
C MET A 18 2.68 9.31 -10.33
N GLY A 19 3.43 9.38 -11.44
CA GLY A 19 4.20 10.55 -11.83
C GLY A 19 3.37 11.83 -11.97
N GLY A 20 2.19 11.78 -12.59
CA GLY A 20 1.31 12.94 -12.77
C GLY A 20 0.93 13.62 -11.44
N PRO A 21 0.24 12.96 -10.53
CA PRO A 21 -0.10 13.53 -9.21
C PRO A 21 1.11 13.99 -8.41
N LEU A 22 2.22 13.22 -8.42
CA LEU A 22 3.45 13.60 -7.72
C LEU A 22 4.05 14.90 -8.28
N SER A 23 4.07 15.06 -9.60
CA SER A 23 4.58 16.26 -10.26
C SER A 23 3.73 17.50 -9.93
N VAL A 24 2.41 17.36 -9.93
CA VAL A 24 1.51 18.46 -9.53
C VAL A 24 1.74 18.85 -8.07
N GLY A 25 1.78 17.88 -7.16
CA GLY A 25 2.05 18.13 -5.74
C GLY A 25 3.39 18.83 -5.52
N ALA A 26 4.45 18.35 -6.18
CA ALA A 26 5.78 18.94 -6.10
C ALA A 26 5.82 20.38 -6.65
N LEU A 27 5.15 20.63 -7.79
CA LEU A 27 5.11 21.98 -8.39
C LEU A 27 4.40 22.97 -7.48
N VAL A 28 3.19 22.65 -7.03
CA VAL A 28 2.40 23.53 -6.15
C VAL A 28 3.15 23.83 -4.86
N THR A 29 3.66 22.79 -4.19
CA THR A 29 4.38 22.96 -2.93
C THR A 29 5.65 23.78 -3.09
N ARG A 30 6.38 23.58 -4.18
CA ARG A 30 7.60 24.33 -4.50
C ARG A 30 7.30 25.81 -4.80
N THR A 31 6.22 26.07 -5.50
CA THR A 31 5.77 27.44 -5.77
C THR A 31 5.41 28.16 -4.48
N LEU A 32 4.62 27.53 -3.60
CA LEU A 32 4.26 28.13 -2.31
C LEU A 32 5.49 28.36 -1.42
N ALA A 33 6.39 27.39 -1.34
CA ALA A 33 7.62 27.53 -0.56
C ALA A 33 8.47 28.72 -1.02
N LEU A 34 8.59 28.91 -2.33
CA LEU A 34 9.29 30.08 -2.91
C LEU A 34 8.56 31.39 -2.67
N MET A 35 7.23 31.42 -2.81
CA MET A 35 6.43 32.64 -2.60
C MET A 35 6.48 33.15 -1.18
N TYR A 36 6.53 32.25 -0.20
CA TYR A 36 6.50 32.58 1.22
C TYR A 36 7.85 32.45 1.92
N ASP A 37 8.91 32.22 1.15
CA ASP A 37 10.29 32.01 1.67
C ASP A 37 10.35 30.99 2.82
N LYS A 38 9.70 29.81 2.61
CA LYS A 38 9.61 28.75 3.60
C LYS A 38 10.40 27.51 3.15
N PRO A 39 10.94 26.72 4.11
CA PRO A 39 11.57 25.46 3.82
C PRO A 39 10.63 24.47 3.15
N ILE A 40 11.17 23.55 2.34
CA ILE A 40 10.42 22.48 1.68
C ILE A 40 11.02 21.13 2.02
N ILE A 41 10.16 20.15 2.34
CA ILE A 41 10.56 18.77 2.64
C ILE A 41 9.86 17.78 1.71
N GLY A 42 10.65 16.97 1.01
CA GLY A 42 10.14 15.84 0.23
C GLY A 42 10.03 14.60 1.10
N VAL A 43 8.80 14.12 1.32
CA VAL A 43 8.50 12.96 2.16
C VAL A 43 8.36 11.70 1.31
N ASN A 44 8.98 10.60 1.75
CA ASN A 44 8.75 9.28 1.16
C ASN A 44 7.32 8.83 1.46
N HIS A 45 6.58 8.39 0.44
CA HIS A 45 5.18 7.99 0.55
C HIS A 45 4.95 6.88 1.59
N CYS A 46 5.77 5.83 1.54
CA CYS A 46 5.64 4.70 2.47
C CYS A 46 5.95 5.13 3.91
N ILE A 47 6.97 5.97 4.10
CA ILE A 47 7.31 6.51 5.42
C ILE A 47 6.17 7.40 5.96
N GLY A 48 5.53 8.20 5.10
CA GLY A 48 4.36 8.99 5.50
C GLY A 48 3.22 8.12 6.06
N HIS A 49 2.91 6.99 5.43
CA HIS A 49 1.92 6.03 5.94
C HIS A 49 2.34 5.40 7.27
N ILE A 50 3.59 4.98 7.39
CA ILE A 50 4.13 4.37 8.61
C ILE A 50 4.06 5.36 9.79
N GLU A 51 4.54 6.57 9.59
CA GLU A 51 4.54 7.60 10.65
C GLU A 51 3.10 8.02 11.03
N MET A 52 2.17 8.09 10.08
CA MET A 52 0.76 8.33 10.40
C MET A 52 0.18 7.19 11.25
N GLY A 53 0.51 5.93 10.92
CA GLY A 53 0.13 4.78 11.74
C GLY A 53 0.64 4.88 13.17
N ARG A 54 1.89 5.32 13.37
CA ARG A 54 2.47 5.55 14.69
C ARG A 54 1.74 6.65 15.46
N VAL A 55 1.43 7.77 14.81
CA VAL A 55 0.69 8.89 15.43
C VAL A 55 -0.69 8.44 15.89
N VAL A 56 -1.43 7.72 15.04
CA VAL A 56 -2.80 7.28 15.35
C VAL A 56 -2.84 6.22 16.46
N THR A 57 -1.87 5.31 16.48
CA THR A 57 -1.83 4.21 17.47
C THR A 57 -1.06 4.54 18.74
N GLY A 58 -0.25 5.59 18.74
CA GLY A 58 0.68 5.89 19.84
C GLY A 58 1.86 4.91 19.97
N ALA A 59 2.05 4.02 19.00
CA ALA A 59 3.12 3.01 19.04
C ALA A 59 4.49 3.64 18.79
N GLU A 60 5.46 3.42 19.66
CA GLU A 60 6.81 4.00 19.50
C GLU A 60 7.64 3.28 18.45
N ASN A 61 7.74 1.95 18.54
CA ASN A 61 8.54 1.11 17.63
C ASN A 61 7.77 -0.16 17.22
N PRO A 62 6.69 -0.04 16.45
CA PRO A 62 5.91 -1.19 16.06
C PRO A 62 6.63 -2.02 15.00
N THR A 63 6.34 -3.33 14.96
CA THR A 63 6.48 -4.11 13.74
C THR A 63 5.35 -3.74 12.80
N ILE A 64 5.68 -3.44 11.56
CA ILE A 64 4.77 -2.85 10.58
C ILE A 64 4.51 -3.85 9.48
N LEU A 65 3.24 -4.19 9.25
CA LEU A 65 2.81 -4.83 8.01
C LEU A 65 2.33 -3.73 7.05
N TYR A 66 3.17 -3.40 6.08
CA TYR A 66 2.84 -2.43 5.04
C TYR A 66 2.22 -3.14 3.84
N VAL A 67 0.97 -2.82 3.55
CA VAL A 67 0.18 -3.47 2.49
C VAL A 67 -0.39 -2.40 1.55
N SER A 68 -0.10 -2.53 0.27
CA SER A 68 -0.64 -1.65 -0.77
C SER A 68 -0.81 -2.40 -2.11
N GLY A 69 -1.24 -1.69 -3.14
CA GLY A 69 -1.29 -2.23 -4.50
C GLY A 69 0.09 -2.47 -5.12
N GLY A 70 1.12 -1.78 -4.64
CA GLY A 70 2.50 -1.86 -5.16
C GLY A 70 3.48 -2.58 -4.24
N ASN A 71 3.20 -2.63 -2.93
CA ASN A 71 4.13 -3.17 -1.93
C ASN A 71 3.40 -4.06 -0.91
N THR A 72 4.06 -5.12 -0.50
CA THR A 72 3.69 -5.92 0.67
C THR A 72 4.98 -6.26 1.41
N GLN A 73 5.16 -5.65 2.58
CA GLN A 73 6.43 -5.70 3.31
C GLN A 73 6.19 -5.75 4.82
N VAL A 74 7.04 -6.49 5.51
CA VAL A 74 7.16 -6.45 6.96
C VAL A 74 8.38 -5.62 7.32
N LEU A 75 8.17 -4.54 8.06
CA LEU A 75 9.21 -3.60 8.41
C LEU A 75 9.31 -3.44 9.94
N ALA A 76 10.50 -3.07 10.38
CA ALA A 76 10.70 -2.59 11.74
C ALA A 76 11.77 -1.46 11.74
N TYR A 77 11.64 -0.58 12.74
CA TYR A 77 12.62 0.48 12.92
C TYR A 77 13.84 -0.05 13.68
N SER A 78 15.00 0.02 13.06
CA SER A 78 16.25 -0.45 13.65
C SER A 78 17.43 0.40 13.16
N GLN A 79 18.34 0.73 14.07
CA GLN A 79 19.54 1.53 13.75
C GLN A 79 19.21 2.85 13.04
N ARG A 80 18.20 3.58 13.56
CA ARG A 80 17.72 4.88 13.07
C ARG A 80 17.15 4.87 11.64
N ARG A 81 16.66 3.72 11.16
CA ARG A 81 15.99 3.59 9.85
C ARG A 81 15.00 2.45 9.83
N TYR A 82 14.02 2.52 8.95
CA TYR A 82 13.14 1.40 8.64
C TYR A 82 13.88 0.34 7.83
N ARG A 83 13.78 -0.90 8.25
CA ARG A 83 14.37 -2.06 7.60
C ARG A 83 13.28 -3.04 7.20
N ILE A 84 13.42 -3.59 5.99
CA ILE A 84 12.56 -4.67 5.49
C ILE A 84 13.09 -5.98 6.05
N PHE A 85 12.23 -6.73 6.74
CA PHE A 85 12.51 -8.06 7.26
C PHE A 85 11.93 -9.16 6.40
N GLY A 86 10.90 -8.87 5.63
CA GLY A 86 10.30 -9.77 4.66
C GLY A 86 9.44 -8.98 3.67
N GLU A 87 9.31 -9.48 2.46
CA GLU A 87 8.51 -8.84 1.42
C GLU A 87 7.92 -9.86 0.44
N THR A 88 7.03 -9.40 -0.42
CA THR A 88 6.59 -10.24 -1.53
C THR A 88 7.69 -10.36 -2.57
N ILE A 89 7.91 -11.60 -3.05
CA ILE A 89 8.89 -11.88 -4.11
C ILE A 89 8.34 -11.68 -5.53
N ASP A 90 7.06 -11.39 -5.64
CA ASP A 90 6.37 -11.23 -6.94
C ASP A 90 5.37 -10.08 -6.92
N ILE A 91 4.09 -10.33 -6.76
CA ILE A 91 3.06 -9.30 -6.77
C ILE A 91 2.67 -8.89 -5.34
N ALA A 92 2.33 -7.61 -5.16
CA ALA A 92 1.77 -7.14 -3.89
C ALA A 92 0.36 -7.72 -3.68
N VAL A 93 -0.01 -7.97 -2.41
CA VAL A 93 -1.32 -8.54 -2.08
C VAL A 93 -2.48 -7.66 -2.55
N GLY A 94 -2.34 -6.33 -2.53
CA GLY A 94 -3.36 -5.43 -3.06
C GLY A 94 -3.59 -5.63 -4.56
N ASN A 95 -2.51 -5.80 -5.34
CA ASN A 95 -2.61 -6.12 -6.78
C ASN A 95 -3.24 -7.51 -7.00
N MET A 96 -2.89 -8.49 -6.16
CA MET A 96 -3.50 -9.81 -6.20
C MET A 96 -5.02 -9.73 -5.97
N LEU A 97 -5.46 -8.96 -4.98
CA LEU A 97 -6.89 -8.74 -4.69
C LEU A 97 -7.61 -8.02 -5.85
N ASP A 98 -6.99 -7.01 -6.46
CA ASP A 98 -7.56 -6.32 -7.62
C ASP A 98 -7.75 -7.27 -8.82
N ARG A 99 -6.80 -8.19 -9.03
CA ARG A 99 -6.93 -9.23 -10.08
C ARG A 99 -8.01 -10.24 -9.73
N PHE A 100 -8.08 -10.66 -8.47
CA PHE A 100 -9.14 -11.55 -7.98
C PHE A 100 -10.53 -10.93 -8.18
N ALA A 101 -10.73 -9.67 -7.83
CA ALA A 101 -12.00 -8.97 -8.06
C ALA A 101 -12.42 -9.02 -9.54
N ARG A 102 -11.46 -8.80 -10.45
CA ARG A 102 -11.70 -8.88 -11.89
C ARG A 102 -12.08 -10.28 -12.36
N LEU A 103 -11.44 -11.32 -11.82
CA LEU A 103 -11.80 -12.72 -12.09
C LEU A 103 -13.24 -13.00 -11.66
N CYS A 104 -13.66 -12.49 -10.50
CA CYS A 104 -15.02 -12.60 -9.97
C CYS A 104 -16.01 -11.63 -10.63
N LYS A 105 -15.57 -10.82 -11.62
CA LYS A 105 -16.37 -9.79 -12.31
C LYS A 105 -17.02 -8.78 -11.36
N LEU A 106 -16.35 -8.47 -10.26
CA LEU A 106 -16.79 -7.45 -9.32
C LEU A 106 -16.55 -6.04 -9.90
N SER A 107 -17.37 -5.08 -9.48
CA SER A 107 -17.21 -3.67 -9.86
C SER A 107 -15.87 -3.10 -9.37
N ASN A 108 -15.36 -2.12 -10.10
CA ASN A 108 -14.23 -1.30 -9.64
C ASN A 108 -14.67 -0.12 -8.76
N ASP A 109 -15.97 0.16 -8.67
CA ASP A 109 -16.52 1.27 -7.91
C ASP A 109 -17.14 0.78 -6.58
N PRO A 110 -16.81 1.34 -5.42
CA PRO A 110 -15.81 2.40 -5.18
C PRO A 110 -14.36 1.91 -5.26
N SER A 111 -14.08 0.64 -5.00
CA SER A 111 -12.79 0.00 -5.20
C SER A 111 -12.92 -1.53 -5.20
N PRO A 112 -12.05 -2.26 -5.94
CA PRO A 112 -12.08 -3.72 -5.97
C PRO A 112 -11.96 -4.35 -4.60
N GLY A 113 -11.00 -3.91 -3.77
CA GLY A 113 -10.79 -4.44 -2.43
C GLY A 113 -11.99 -4.26 -1.50
N TYR A 114 -12.65 -3.11 -1.55
CA TYR A 114 -13.88 -2.88 -0.80
C TYR A 114 -14.99 -3.86 -1.23
N ASN A 115 -15.16 -4.06 -2.53
CA ASN A 115 -16.21 -4.95 -3.04
C ASN A 115 -15.94 -6.42 -2.68
N ILE A 116 -14.67 -6.84 -2.63
CA ILE A 116 -14.29 -8.17 -2.11
C ILE A 116 -14.68 -8.28 -0.64
N GLU A 117 -14.36 -7.29 0.17
CA GLU A 117 -14.69 -7.28 1.61
C GLU A 117 -16.21 -7.41 1.82
N GLN A 118 -17.02 -6.66 1.08
CA GLN A 118 -18.49 -6.76 1.18
C GLN A 118 -18.96 -8.16 0.78
N LYS A 119 -18.46 -8.71 -0.33
CA LYS A 119 -18.83 -10.07 -0.77
C LYS A 119 -18.35 -11.16 0.18
N ALA A 120 -17.20 -11.00 0.81
CA ALA A 120 -16.72 -11.94 1.82
C ALA A 120 -17.64 -12.05 3.03
N LYS A 121 -18.34 -10.97 3.41
CA LYS A 121 -19.33 -10.98 4.51
C LYS A 121 -20.56 -11.85 4.21
N GLU A 122 -20.86 -12.07 2.93
CA GLU A 122 -21.99 -12.93 2.49
C GLU A 122 -21.58 -14.41 2.41
N GLY A 123 -20.26 -14.69 2.40
CA GLY A 123 -19.71 -16.04 2.29
C GLY A 123 -19.83 -16.84 3.58
N SER A 124 -20.19 -18.13 3.46
CA SER A 124 -20.28 -19.05 4.59
C SER A 124 -19.31 -20.25 4.48
N ASN A 125 -18.77 -20.50 3.30
CA ASN A 125 -17.88 -21.62 3.04
C ASN A 125 -16.44 -21.15 2.94
N TYR A 126 -15.59 -21.59 3.85
CA TYR A 126 -14.16 -21.34 3.78
C TYR A 126 -13.49 -22.31 2.81
N ILE A 127 -12.67 -21.78 1.91
CA ILE A 127 -11.83 -22.56 1.00
C ILE A 127 -10.39 -22.29 1.39
N GLU A 128 -9.66 -23.35 1.75
CA GLU A 128 -8.24 -23.24 2.05
C GLU A 128 -7.45 -22.94 0.77
N LEU A 129 -6.62 -21.91 0.82
CA LEU A 129 -5.76 -21.51 -0.28
C LEU A 129 -4.32 -21.90 0.02
N PRO A 130 -3.55 -22.34 -0.99
CA PRO A 130 -2.13 -22.58 -0.80
C PRO A 130 -1.42 -21.27 -0.47
N TYR A 131 -0.37 -21.34 0.35
CA TYR A 131 0.52 -20.22 0.55
C TYR A 131 1.97 -20.65 0.35
N ILE A 132 2.77 -19.75 -0.21
CA ILE A 132 4.17 -20.01 -0.50
C ILE A 132 5.01 -19.02 0.29
N VAL A 133 5.86 -19.57 1.18
CA VAL A 133 6.82 -18.83 1.98
C VAL A 133 8.23 -19.27 1.58
N LYS A 134 9.12 -18.31 1.37
CA LYS A 134 10.52 -18.55 1.08
C LYS A 134 11.39 -17.72 2.04
N GLY A 135 11.84 -18.37 3.11
CA GLY A 135 12.51 -17.66 4.19
C GLY A 135 11.53 -16.71 4.91
N MET A 136 11.82 -15.42 4.88
CA MET A 136 10.96 -14.37 5.44
C MET A 136 10.06 -13.71 4.39
N ASP A 137 10.15 -14.15 3.14
CA ASP A 137 9.41 -13.60 2.02
C ASP A 137 8.20 -14.47 1.65
N VAL A 138 7.22 -13.88 0.96
CA VAL A 138 5.99 -14.53 0.55
C VAL A 138 5.73 -14.36 -0.95
N SER A 139 4.98 -15.30 -1.54
CA SER A 139 4.51 -15.21 -2.92
C SER A 139 2.99 -15.14 -2.95
N PHE A 140 2.43 -14.21 -3.72
CA PHE A 140 1.00 -14.08 -3.95
C PHE A 140 0.57 -14.49 -5.36
N SER A 141 1.50 -14.61 -6.32
CA SER A 141 1.17 -15.05 -7.69
C SER A 141 0.66 -16.49 -7.72
N GLY A 142 1.25 -17.37 -6.90
CA GLY A 142 0.79 -18.76 -6.79
C GLY A 142 -0.63 -18.89 -6.26
N ILE A 143 -1.00 -18.08 -5.28
CA ILE A 143 -2.38 -17.99 -4.75
C ILE A 143 -3.33 -17.55 -5.87
N LEU A 144 -2.98 -16.51 -6.63
CA LEU A 144 -3.79 -16.00 -7.72
C LEU A 144 -4.00 -17.05 -8.79
N THR A 145 -2.95 -17.75 -9.21
CA THR A 145 -3.04 -18.84 -10.19
C THR A 145 -3.99 -19.95 -9.75
N HIS A 146 -3.88 -20.37 -8.48
CA HIS A 146 -4.79 -21.38 -7.92
C HIS A 146 -6.26 -20.90 -7.92
N ILE A 147 -6.50 -19.64 -7.58
CA ILE A 147 -7.85 -19.07 -7.64
C ILE A 147 -8.37 -19.00 -9.07
N GLU A 148 -7.52 -18.66 -10.05
CA GLU A 148 -7.86 -18.66 -11.47
C GLU A 148 -8.32 -20.04 -11.95
N GLU A 149 -7.64 -21.09 -11.52
CA GLU A 149 -8.01 -22.48 -11.82
C GLU A 149 -9.36 -22.85 -11.20
N LEU A 150 -9.59 -22.50 -9.93
CA LEU A 150 -10.87 -22.73 -9.25
C LEU A 150 -12.04 -22.04 -9.97
N VAL A 151 -11.88 -20.76 -10.31
CA VAL A 151 -12.93 -19.97 -10.96
C VAL A 151 -13.18 -20.42 -12.38
N SER A 152 -12.15 -20.86 -13.12
CA SER A 152 -12.28 -21.33 -14.50
C SER A 152 -12.81 -22.77 -14.62
N GLY A 153 -12.98 -23.48 -13.52
CA GLY A 153 -13.40 -24.88 -13.50
C GLY A 153 -12.37 -25.86 -14.08
N LYS A 154 -11.12 -25.43 -14.28
CA LYS A 154 -10.04 -26.30 -14.66
C LYS A 154 -9.60 -27.09 -13.42
N LYS A 155 -9.89 -28.38 -13.41
CA LYS A 155 -9.35 -29.28 -12.38
C LYS A 155 -7.83 -29.28 -12.49
N THR A 156 -7.15 -28.96 -11.41
CA THR A 156 -5.75 -29.32 -11.19
C THR A 156 -5.66 -30.86 -11.23
N SER A 157 -4.96 -31.38 -12.23
CA SER A 157 -4.54 -32.78 -12.28
C SER A 157 -3.34 -32.98 -11.39
#